data_749319ccdb94444a42d1164443e05085
#
_entry.id   749319ccdb94444a42d1164443e05085
#
_cell.length_a   1.000
_cell.length_b   1.000
_cell.length_c   1.000
_cell.angle_alpha   90.00
_cell.angle_beta   90.00
_cell.angle_gamma   90.00
#
_symmetry.space_group_name_H-M   'P 1'
#
loop_
_entity.id
_entity.type
_entity.pdbx_description
1 polymer ?
#
loop_
_entity_poly.entity_id
_entity_poly.type
_entity_poly.pdbx_seq_one_letter_code
_entity_poly.pdbx_strand_id
1 'polypeptide(L)'
;MEELHHRVKNMLATVMAITSQSLRNATDLKQGREAIAHRLIALGRAYDLLLQTNWTHANLPAIVHAAIEAFDTAGPEQFVIQVVEINVGPAAVLSLAMALNELCTNAVKYGALSNA
;
A
#
# COMPACT_ATOMS: atom_id res chain seq x y z
N MET A 1 2.75 25.64 7.55
CA MET A 1 4.14 25.44 7.12
C MET A 1 4.84 24.33 7.87
N GLU A 2 4.83 24.37 9.19
CA GLU A 2 5.47 23.32 9.97
C GLU A 2 4.83 21.97 9.72
N GLU A 3 3.49 21.92 9.60
CA GLU A 3 2.78 20.68 9.37
C GLU A 3 3.18 20.05 8.03
N LEU A 4 3.28 20.88 6.99
CA LEU A 4 3.71 20.37 5.68
C LEU A 4 5.13 19.86 5.73
N HIS A 5 6.00 20.58 6.43
CA HIS A 5 7.38 20.17 6.60
C HIS A 5 7.48 18.81 7.31
N HIS A 6 6.70 18.62 8.36
CA HIS A 6 6.67 17.36 9.07
C HIS A 6 6.16 16.22 8.20
N ARG A 7 5.14 16.49 7.36
CA ARG A 7 4.61 15.48 6.46
C ARG A 7 5.66 15.03 5.44
N VAL A 8 6.35 15.99 4.83
CA VAL A 8 7.40 15.68 3.86
C VAL A 8 8.51 14.87 4.53
N LYS A 9 8.93 15.27 5.71
CA LYS A 9 9.95 14.57 6.46
C LYS A 9 9.53 13.13 6.78
N ASN A 10 8.28 12.95 7.20
CA ASN A 10 7.75 11.63 7.51
C ASN A 10 7.62 10.77 6.26
N MET A 11 7.22 11.36 5.13
CA MET A 11 7.14 10.64 3.86
C MET A 11 8.51 10.14 3.43
N LEU A 12 9.53 10.97 3.55
CA LEU A 12 10.90 10.58 3.22
C LEU A 12 11.39 9.46 4.13
N ALA A 13 11.10 9.58 5.43
CA ALA A 13 11.48 8.52 6.38
C ALA A 13 10.83 7.19 6.03
N THR A 14 9.54 7.23 5.64
CA THR A 14 8.82 6.03 5.24
C THR A 14 9.43 5.40 3.98
N VAL A 15 9.75 6.22 2.98
CA VAL A 15 10.40 5.75 1.77
C VAL A 15 11.73 5.08 2.08
N MET A 16 12.54 5.71 2.94
CA MET A 16 13.83 5.14 3.33
C MET A 16 13.67 3.82 4.07
N ALA A 17 12.68 3.73 4.95
CA ALA A 17 12.42 2.49 5.69
C ALA A 17 11.99 1.37 4.74
N ILE A 18 11.11 1.66 3.79
CA ILE A 18 10.67 0.70 2.79
C ILE A 18 11.85 0.20 1.96
N THR A 19 12.69 1.11 1.51
CA THR A 19 13.85 0.76 0.70
C THR A 19 14.81 -0.13 1.47
N SER A 20 15.16 0.26 2.69
CA SER A 20 16.09 -0.51 3.51
C SER A 20 15.56 -1.90 3.83
N GLN A 21 14.30 -1.99 4.21
CA GLN A 21 13.69 -3.26 4.56
C GLN A 21 13.58 -4.18 3.34
N SER A 22 13.21 -3.61 2.19
CA SER A 22 13.06 -4.40 0.97
C SER A 22 14.40 -4.97 0.52
N LEU A 23 15.48 -4.20 0.63
CA LEU A 23 16.80 -4.68 0.25
C LEU A 23 17.32 -5.73 1.24
N ARG A 24 17.02 -5.54 2.54
CA ARG A 24 17.46 -6.48 3.56
C ARG A 24 16.88 -7.88 3.37
N ASN A 25 15.63 -7.94 2.92
CA ASN A 25 14.92 -9.19 2.76
C ASN A 25 15.02 -9.79 1.36
N ALA A 26 15.70 -9.10 0.45
CA ALA A 26 15.80 -9.55 -0.94
C ALA A 26 16.89 -10.63 -1.09
N THR A 27 16.63 -11.60 -1.95
CA THR A 27 17.60 -12.63 -2.27
C THR A 27 18.52 -12.22 -3.42
N ASP A 28 18.08 -11.29 -4.25
CA ASP A 28 18.88 -10.71 -5.32
C ASP A 28 18.44 -9.30 -5.62
N LEU A 29 19.16 -8.62 -6.49
CA LEU A 29 18.91 -7.23 -6.82
C LEU A 29 17.56 -7.04 -7.52
N LYS A 30 17.21 -7.95 -8.41
CA LYS A 30 15.94 -7.88 -9.13
C LYS A 30 14.76 -7.95 -8.17
N GLN A 31 14.80 -8.90 -7.25
CA GLN A 31 13.75 -9.07 -6.25
C GLN A 31 13.63 -7.83 -5.36
N GLY A 32 14.76 -7.29 -4.92
CA GLY A 32 14.77 -6.08 -4.09
C GLY A 32 14.15 -4.90 -4.80
N ARG A 33 14.49 -4.71 -6.07
CA ARG A 33 13.98 -3.60 -6.87
C ARG A 33 12.48 -3.73 -7.10
N GLU A 34 12.00 -4.93 -7.41
CA GLU A 34 10.57 -5.16 -7.58
C GLU A 34 9.79 -4.93 -6.30
N ALA A 35 10.32 -5.37 -5.18
CA ALA A 35 9.68 -5.18 -3.88
C ALA A 35 9.56 -3.70 -3.54
N ILE A 36 10.63 -2.93 -3.78
CA ILE A 36 10.61 -1.50 -3.54
C ILE A 36 9.56 -0.82 -4.43
N ALA A 37 9.54 -1.17 -5.71
CA ALA A 37 8.61 -0.55 -6.66
C ALA A 37 7.16 -0.80 -6.23
N HIS A 38 6.82 -2.03 -5.89
CA HIS A 38 5.46 -2.36 -5.47
C HIS A 38 5.04 -1.61 -4.21
N ARG A 39 5.94 -1.53 -3.24
CA ARG A 39 5.64 -0.86 -1.98
C ARG A 39 5.52 0.65 -2.13
N LEU A 40 6.35 1.24 -2.99
CA LEU A 40 6.27 2.67 -3.24
C LEU A 40 4.99 3.04 -3.98
N ILE A 41 4.55 2.20 -4.91
CA ILE A 41 3.27 2.42 -5.58
C ILE A 41 2.12 2.36 -4.58
N ALA A 42 2.13 1.38 -3.67
CA ALA A 42 1.10 1.27 -2.63
C ALA A 42 1.09 2.51 -1.73
N LEU A 43 2.27 2.98 -1.36
CA LEU A 43 2.39 4.19 -0.55
C LEU A 43 1.83 5.41 -1.27
N GLY A 44 2.14 5.55 -2.57
CA GLY A 44 1.63 6.64 -3.37
C GLY A 44 0.11 6.65 -3.46
N ARG A 45 -0.50 5.48 -3.61
CA ARG A 45 -1.96 5.37 -3.64
C ARG A 45 -2.58 5.77 -2.31
N ALA A 46 -1.94 5.38 -1.20
CA ALA A 46 -2.40 5.77 0.13
C ALA A 46 -2.35 7.29 0.32
N TYR A 47 -1.27 7.91 -0.13
CA TYR A 47 -1.15 9.36 -0.05
C TYR A 47 -2.19 10.07 -0.90
N ASP A 48 -2.51 9.53 -2.08
CA ASP A 48 -3.57 10.10 -2.91
C ASP A 48 -4.91 10.09 -2.20
N LEU A 49 -5.22 9.01 -1.51
CA LEU A 49 -6.46 8.94 -0.73
C LEU A 49 -6.50 9.99 0.38
N LEU A 50 -5.39 10.17 1.06
CA LEU A 50 -5.30 11.16 2.12
C LEU A 50 -5.40 12.59 1.59
N LEU A 51 -4.84 12.85 0.41
CA LEU A 51 -4.92 14.17 -0.19
C LEU A 51 -6.37 14.57 -0.50
N GLN A 52 -7.22 13.60 -0.82
CA GLN A 52 -8.62 13.88 -1.11
C GLN A 52 -9.37 14.44 0.10
N THR A 53 -8.89 14.21 1.30
CA THR A 53 -9.52 14.65 2.53
C THR A 53 -8.65 15.63 3.31
N ASN A 54 -7.74 16.31 2.63
CA ASN A 54 -6.79 17.22 3.27
C ASN A 54 -6.00 16.55 4.39
N TRP A 55 -5.66 15.29 4.18
CA TRP A 55 -4.83 14.51 5.11
C TRP A 55 -5.51 14.21 6.45
N THR A 56 -6.83 14.14 6.47
CA THR A 56 -7.55 13.88 7.71
C THR A 56 -7.93 12.42 7.88
N HIS A 57 -8.32 11.75 6.79
CA HIS A 57 -8.78 10.36 6.88
C HIS A 57 -8.93 9.76 5.48
N ALA A 58 -9.18 8.44 5.44
CA ALA A 58 -9.69 7.77 4.26
C ALA A 58 -10.66 6.70 4.73
N ASN A 59 -11.64 6.34 3.90
CA ASN A 59 -12.54 5.28 4.30
C ASN A 59 -11.94 3.92 3.95
N LEU A 60 -12.29 2.92 4.76
CA LEU A 60 -11.70 1.59 4.64
C LEU A 60 -11.95 0.96 3.27
N PRO A 61 -13.16 1.01 2.69
CA PRO A 61 -13.36 0.47 1.35
C PRO A 61 -12.45 1.08 0.30
N ALA A 62 -12.21 2.39 0.36
CA ALA A 62 -11.33 3.05 -0.60
C ALA A 62 -9.89 2.53 -0.49
N ILE A 63 -9.43 2.30 0.74
CA ILE A 63 -8.08 1.77 0.98
C ILE A 63 -7.95 0.36 0.39
N VAL A 64 -8.94 -0.48 0.64
CA VAL A 64 -8.95 -1.85 0.14
C VAL A 64 -8.99 -1.87 -1.37
N HIS A 65 -9.85 -1.07 -2.00
CA HIS A 65 -9.94 -1.00 -3.45
C HIS A 65 -8.63 -0.52 -4.08
N ALA A 66 -8.00 0.49 -3.49
CA ALA A 66 -6.74 0.99 -4.01
C ALA A 66 -5.64 -0.08 -3.95
N ALA A 67 -5.62 -0.86 -2.88
CA ALA A 67 -4.63 -1.94 -2.73
C ALA A 67 -4.86 -3.04 -3.74
N ILE A 68 -6.10 -3.47 -3.93
CA ILE A 68 -6.44 -4.57 -4.82
C ILE A 68 -6.26 -4.19 -6.28
N GLU A 69 -6.57 -2.95 -6.64
CA GLU A 69 -6.46 -2.47 -8.01
C GLU A 69 -5.07 -2.70 -8.58
N ALA A 70 -4.04 -2.60 -7.75
CA ALA A 70 -2.67 -2.83 -8.19
C ALA A 70 -2.42 -4.28 -8.61
N PHE A 71 -3.25 -5.21 -8.15
CA PHE A 71 -3.10 -6.64 -8.41
C PHE A 71 -4.24 -7.23 -9.23
N ASP A 72 -5.11 -6.39 -9.78
CA ASP A 72 -6.30 -6.83 -10.50
C ASP A 72 -5.96 -7.15 -11.96
N THR A 73 -5.17 -8.19 -12.15
CA THR A 73 -4.77 -8.62 -13.48
C THR A 73 -5.70 -9.68 -14.06
N ALA A 74 -6.47 -10.33 -13.20
CA ALA A 74 -7.33 -11.42 -13.62
C ALA A 74 -8.83 -11.08 -13.55
N GLY A 75 -9.12 -9.82 -13.21
CA GLY A 75 -10.49 -9.35 -13.15
C GLY A 75 -11.01 -9.15 -11.74
N PRO A 76 -11.98 -8.24 -11.58
CA PRO A 76 -12.49 -7.88 -10.26
C PRO A 76 -13.17 -9.04 -9.52
N GLU A 77 -13.65 -10.03 -10.24
CA GLU A 77 -14.34 -11.16 -9.62
C GLU A 77 -13.43 -12.06 -8.81
N GLN A 78 -12.11 -11.90 -8.93
CA GLN A 78 -11.18 -12.63 -8.06
C GLN A 78 -11.19 -12.13 -6.64
N PHE A 79 -11.71 -10.92 -6.43
CA PHE A 79 -11.71 -10.29 -5.12
C PHE A 79 -13.14 -10.06 -4.67
N VAL A 80 -13.58 -10.84 -3.70
CA VAL A 80 -14.87 -10.61 -3.07
C VAL A 80 -14.63 -9.73 -1.87
N ILE A 81 -15.11 -8.49 -1.96
CA ILE A 81 -14.84 -7.50 -0.93
C ILE A 81 -16.12 -7.13 -0.20
N GLN A 82 -16.14 -7.39 1.09
CA GLN A 82 -17.19 -6.91 1.98
C GLN A 82 -16.52 -6.16 3.11
N VAL A 83 -16.52 -4.86 3.01
CA VAL A 83 -15.79 -4.02 3.96
C VAL A 83 -16.74 -3.02 4.60
N VAL A 84 -16.67 -2.92 5.91
CA VAL A 84 -17.48 -1.95 6.65
C VAL A 84 -17.01 -0.55 6.32
N GLU A 85 -17.96 0.35 6.08
CA GLU A 85 -17.65 1.74 5.78
C GLU A 85 -17.31 2.48 7.04
N ILE A 86 -16.01 2.57 7.32
CA ILE A 86 -15.50 3.36 8.43
C ILE A 86 -14.34 4.20 7.93
N ASN A 87 -14.14 5.34 8.59
CA ASN A 87 -13.01 6.20 8.29
C ASN A 87 -11.89 5.94 9.27
N VAL A 88 -10.66 5.95 8.77
CA VAL A 88 -9.48 5.78 9.60
C VAL A 88 -8.52 6.96 9.39
N GLY A 89 -7.73 7.25 10.41
CA GLY A 89 -6.80 8.37 10.36
C GLY A 89 -5.56 8.09 9.53
N PRO A 90 -4.72 9.12 9.31
CA PRO A 90 -3.58 9.00 8.40
C PRO A 90 -2.62 7.86 8.72
N ALA A 91 -2.25 7.69 9.99
CA ALA A 91 -1.32 6.63 10.37
C ALA A 91 -1.90 5.25 10.05
N ALA A 92 -3.19 5.05 10.34
CA ALA A 92 -3.86 3.79 10.04
C ALA A 92 -3.98 3.57 8.54
N VAL A 93 -4.23 4.63 7.75
CA VAL A 93 -4.30 4.53 6.29
C VAL A 93 -3.00 3.98 5.74
N LEU A 94 -1.88 4.53 6.16
CA LEU A 94 -0.57 4.08 5.67
C LEU A 94 -0.27 2.65 6.10
N SER A 95 -0.54 2.32 7.37
CA SER A 95 -0.31 0.98 7.87
C SER A 95 -1.17 -0.06 7.15
N LEU A 96 -2.45 0.25 6.95
CA LEU A 96 -3.36 -0.66 6.25
C LEU A 96 -2.97 -0.83 4.79
N ALA A 97 -2.61 0.25 4.12
CA ALA A 97 -2.21 0.18 2.71
C ALA A 97 -1.00 -0.74 2.54
N MET A 98 -0.02 -0.62 3.43
CA MET A 98 1.17 -1.45 3.35
C MET A 98 0.86 -2.90 3.69
N ALA A 99 0.03 -3.14 4.71
CA ALA A 99 -0.36 -4.49 5.09
C ALA A 99 -1.13 -5.18 3.96
N LEU A 100 -2.06 -4.47 3.34
CA LEU A 100 -2.83 -5.01 2.22
C LEU A 100 -1.95 -5.31 1.02
N ASN A 101 -0.98 -4.45 0.75
CA ASN A 101 -0.01 -4.71 -0.32
C ASN A 101 0.74 -6.01 -0.07
N GLU A 102 1.18 -6.26 1.16
CA GLU A 102 1.89 -7.50 1.50
C GLU A 102 0.98 -8.71 1.35
N LEU A 103 -0.26 -8.61 1.79
CA LEU A 103 -1.21 -9.72 1.66
C LEU A 103 -1.49 -10.03 0.19
N CYS A 104 -1.69 -9.03 -0.64
CA CYS A 104 -1.94 -9.24 -2.07
C CYS A 104 -0.72 -9.82 -2.77
N THR A 105 0.47 -9.35 -2.41
CA THR A 105 1.71 -9.86 -2.96
C THR A 105 1.87 -11.35 -2.62
N ASN A 106 1.59 -11.71 -1.36
CA ASN A 106 1.66 -13.10 -0.94
C ASN A 106 0.61 -13.97 -1.65
N ALA A 107 -0.59 -13.44 -1.84
CA ALA A 107 -1.63 -14.16 -2.55
C ALA A 107 -1.25 -14.45 -3.99
N VAL A 108 -0.63 -13.50 -4.67
CA VAL A 108 -0.16 -13.68 -6.03
C VAL A 108 0.98 -14.69 -6.11
N LYS A 109 1.93 -14.61 -5.17
CA LYS A 109 3.11 -15.48 -5.18
C LYS A 109 2.82 -16.90 -4.72
N TYR A 110 2.04 -17.06 -3.66
CA TYR A 110 1.95 -18.34 -2.95
C TYR A 110 0.53 -18.85 -2.78
N GLY A 111 -0.47 -18.05 -3.09
CA GLY A 111 -1.83 -18.35 -2.72
C GLY A 111 -2.77 -18.54 -3.88
N ALA A 112 -4.04 -18.21 -3.62
CA ALA A 112 -5.15 -18.44 -4.52
C ALA A 112 -5.02 -17.75 -5.88
N LEU A 113 -4.32 -16.64 -5.95
CA LEU A 113 -4.20 -15.88 -7.18
C LEU A 113 -3.13 -16.40 -8.13
N SER A 114 -2.20 -17.22 -7.64
CA SER A 114 -1.09 -17.70 -8.44
C SER A 114 -1.52 -18.72 -9.50
N ASN A 115 -2.69 -19.32 -9.34
CA ASN A 115 -3.24 -20.33 -10.25
C ASN A 115 -4.47 -19.85 -11.00
N ALA A 116 -4.68 -18.56 -11.00
CA ALA A 116 -5.87 -17.99 -11.66
C ALA A 116 -5.79 -18.09 -13.18
#